data_a006472402f411e9503f514c4765b8ad
#
_entry.id   a006472402f411e9503f514c4765b8ad
#
_cell.length_a   1.000
_cell.length_b   1.000
_cell.length_c   1.000
_cell.angle_alpha   90.00
_cell.angle_beta   90.00
_cell.angle_gamma   90.00
#
_symmetry.space_group_name_H-M   'P 1'
#
loop_
_entity.id
_entity.type
_entity.pdbx_description
1 polymer ?
#
loop_
_entity_poly.entity_id
_entity_poly.type
_entity_poly.pdbx_seq_one_letter_code
_entity_poly.pdbx_strand_id
1 'polypeptide(L)'
;LVESTATGIHSLTQSFSVASGLTYTASAYFKRGGQNAAIIELISTFGTNKWAIFDLQNGVVGTVGTAGIAEISSIGNGWYRCSVSAQATSTGTGYLNLYIARNSTDSSASYAGDGYSGIYIWGAQLEANSASASSYVATTGATASRGYDNAVMTGSNFSSWYNQEEGSTCVEFKMSQPPLTGYYN
;
A
#
# COMPACT_ATOMS: atom_id res chain seq x y z
N LEU A 1 6.38 2.69 15.93
CA LEU A 1 7.34 1.61 16.12
C LEU A 1 8.69 2.22 16.46
N VAL A 2 9.27 1.84 17.58
CA VAL A 2 10.59 2.25 18.05
C VAL A 2 11.49 1.03 18.03
N GLU A 3 12.75 1.21 17.67
CA GLU A 3 13.74 0.15 17.68
C GLU A 3 14.18 -0.21 19.10
N SER A 4 14.49 -1.47 19.34
CA SER A 4 15.11 -1.92 20.60
C SER A 4 16.64 -1.84 20.50
N THR A 5 17.32 -1.89 21.63
CA THR A 5 18.81 -1.93 21.66
C THR A 5 19.39 -3.28 21.26
N ALA A 6 18.56 -4.33 21.19
CA ALA A 6 18.99 -5.64 20.73
C ALA A 6 19.30 -5.66 19.22
N THR A 7 20.28 -6.44 18.82
CA THR A 7 20.50 -6.74 17.40
C THR A 7 19.37 -7.63 16.90
N GLY A 8 18.63 -7.18 15.90
CA GLY A 8 17.50 -7.89 15.34
C GLY A 8 16.69 -7.05 14.35
N ILE A 9 15.62 -7.63 13.90
CA ILE A 9 14.63 -6.94 13.05
C ILE A 9 13.63 -6.21 13.96
N HIS A 10 13.41 -4.94 13.69
CA HIS A 10 12.44 -4.09 14.41
C HIS A 10 11.16 -4.00 13.58
N SER A 11 10.16 -4.82 13.92
CA SER A 11 8.97 -5.02 13.09
C SER A 11 7.65 -5.06 13.85
N LEU A 12 6.56 -4.84 13.10
CA LEU A 12 5.20 -5.25 13.42
C LEU A 12 4.77 -6.32 12.43
N THR A 13 4.08 -7.36 12.90
CA THR A 13 3.62 -8.48 12.07
C THR A 13 2.14 -8.73 12.32
N GLN A 14 1.39 -8.94 11.22
CA GLN A 14 -0.01 -9.36 11.25
C GLN A 14 -0.19 -10.56 10.33
N SER A 15 -0.80 -11.63 10.84
CA SER A 15 -1.20 -12.80 10.05
C SER A 15 -2.60 -12.62 9.46
N PHE A 16 -2.84 -13.24 8.29
CA PHE A 16 -4.14 -13.25 7.62
C PHE A 16 -4.28 -14.47 6.71
N SER A 17 -5.53 -14.79 6.33
CA SER A 17 -5.81 -15.89 5.40
C SER A 17 -5.61 -15.44 3.94
N VAL A 18 -4.98 -16.30 3.14
CA VAL A 18 -4.61 -16.04 1.75
C VAL A 18 -5.16 -17.14 0.85
N ALA A 19 -5.70 -16.75 -0.31
CA ALA A 19 -6.09 -17.63 -1.40
C ALA A 19 -5.07 -17.54 -2.55
N SER A 20 -4.62 -18.68 -3.05
CA SER A 20 -3.68 -18.74 -4.19
C SER A 20 -4.23 -18.07 -5.44
N GLY A 21 -3.38 -17.42 -6.21
CA GLY A 21 -3.70 -16.77 -7.49
C GLY A 21 -4.27 -15.36 -7.34
N LEU A 22 -4.74 -14.94 -6.14
CA LEU A 22 -5.19 -13.57 -5.92
C LEU A 22 -4.02 -12.63 -5.68
N THR A 23 -4.14 -11.39 -6.16
CA THR A 23 -3.22 -10.32 -5.83
C THR A 23 -3.69 -9.63 -4.55
N TYR A 24 -2.75 -9.39 -3.64
CA TYR A 24 -2.97 -8.67 -2.40
C TYR A 24 -2.15 -7.41 -2.41
N THR A 25 -2.74 -6.32 -1.92
CA THR A 25 -2.03 -5.05 -1.72
C THR A 25 -2.03 -4.71 -0.24
N ALA A 26 -0.82 -4.58 0.29
CA ALA A 26 -0.59 -4.05 1.63
C ALA A 26 -0.24 -2.56 1.53
N SER A 27 -0.83 -1.73 2.36
CA SER A 27 -0.48 -0.31 2.47
C SER A 27 -0.43 0.14 3.91
N ALA A 28 0.38 1.16 4.17
CA ALA A 28 0.45 1.84 5.46
C ALA A 28 0.90 3.29 5.27
N TYR A 29 0.59 4.11 6.26
CA TYR A 29 1.08 5.48 6.34
C TYR A 29 2.29 5.52 7.25
N PHE A 30 3.39 6.09 6.76
CA PHE A 30 4.65 6.22 7.50
C PHE A 30 5.08 7.67 7.60
N LYS A 31 5.72 7.98 8.72
CA LYS A 31 6.44 9.23 8.92
C LYS A 31 7.73 8.95 9.70
N ARG A 32 8.78 9.70 9.40
CA ARG A 32 10.04 9.62 10.12
C ARG A 32 9.88 9.90 11.61
N GLY A 33 10.58 9.11 12.44
CA GLY A 33 10.65 9.27 13.89
C GLY A 33 12.08 9.02 14.41
N GLY A 34 13.08 9.48 13.65
CA GLY A 34 14.51 9.19 13.88
C GLY A 34 15.09 8.35 12.75
N GLN A 35 14.40 7.30 12.33
CA GLN A 35 14.79 6.49 11.18
C GLN A 35 14.22 7.03 9.87
N ASN A 36 14.95 6.77 8.76
CA ASN A 36 14.71 7.40 7.47
C ASN A 36 13.94 6.54 6.47
N ALA A 37 13.78 5.25 6.75
CA ALA A 37 13.14 4.33 5.82
C ALA A 37 12.25 3.31 6.53
N ALA A 38 11.29 2.78 5.80
CA ALA A 38 10.38 1.72 6.21
C ALA A 38 10.33 0.63 5.14
N ILE A 39 9.99 -0.60 5.54
CA ILE A 39 9.74 -1.71 4.63
C ILE A 39 8.32 -2.22 4.82
N ILE A 40 7.65 -2.52 3.72
CA ILE A 40 6.45 -3.36 3.68
C ILE A 40 6.84 -4.68 3.02
N GLU A 41 6.47 -5.80 3.67
CA GLU A 41 6.75 -7.13 3.15
C GLU A 41 5.53 -8.04 3.30
N LEU A 42 5.26 -8.83 2.25
CA LEU A 42 4.31 -9.93 2.22
C LEU A 42 5.08 -11.25 2.12
N ILE A 43 4.93 -12.14 3.09
CA ILE A 43 5.70 -13.40 3.16
C ILE A 43 4.81 -14.64 3.29
N SER A 44 5.46 -15.81 3.35
CA SER A 44 4.86 -17.15 3.42
C SER A 44 4.19 -17.53 2.09
N THR A 45 2.87 -17.38 1.99
CA THR A 45 2.07 -17.77 0.82
C THR A 45 2.33 -16.93 -0.44
N PHE A 46 3.18 -15.91 -0.36
CA PHE A 46 3.55 -15.05 -1.51
C PHE A 46 4.86 -15.45 -2.19
N GLY A 47 5.57 -16.45 -1.66
CA GLY A 47 6.93 -16.78 -2.10
C GLY A 47 7.97 -15.86 -1.45
N THR A 48 9.14 -15.72 -2.07
CA THR A 48 10.28 -14.98 -1.52
C THR A 48 10.36 -13.55 -2.03
N ASN A 49 10.95 -12.65 -1.21
CA ASN A 49 11.31 -11.28 -1.58
C ASN A 49 10.15 -10.38 -2.04
N LYS A 50 8.96 -10.52 -1.48
CA LYS A 50 7.80 -9.66 -1.78
C LYS A 50 7.77 -8.44 -0.87
N TRP A 51 8.76 -7.57 -0.98
CA TRP A 51 8.97 -6.38 -0.17
C TRP A 51 9.43 -5.18 -1.00
N ALA A 52 9.28 -4.00 -0.42
CA ALA A 52 9.89 -2.76 -0.90
C ALA A 52 10.31 -1.89 0.28
N ILE A 53 11.41 -1.17 0.10
CA ILE A 53 11.89 -0.14 1.02
C ILE A 53 11.35 1.21 0.54
N PHE A 54 10.93 2.04 1.48
CA PHE A 54 10.42 3.39 1.24
C PHE A 54 11.31 4.40 1.95
N ASP A 55 11.94 5.28 1.19
CA ASP A 55 12.74 6.40 1.69
C ASP A 55 11.81 7.53 2.15
N LEU A 56 11.63 7.64 3.45
CA LEU A 56 10.76 8.64 4.07
C LEU A 56 11.41 10.02 4.17
N GLN A 57 12.71 10.12 3.88
CA GLN A 57 13.41 11.40 3.83
C GLN A 57 13.19 12.09 2.48
N ASN A 58 13.29 11.33 1.40
CA ASN A 58 13.22 11.85 0.04
C ASN A 58 11.85 11.63 -0.62
N GLY A 59 10.97 10.80 -0.01
CA GLY A 59 9.64 10.49 -0.53
C GLY A 59 9.69 9.65 -1.81
N VAL A 60 10.61 8.71 -1.89
CA VAL A 60 10.80 7.84 -3.06
C VAL A 60 10.82 6.36 -2.67
N VAL A 61 10.49 5.50 -3.63
CA VAL A 61 10.69 4.06 -3.48
C VAL A 61 12.19 3.77 -3.57
N GLY A 62 12.71 3.06 -2.58
CA GLY A 62 14.10 2.58 -2.54
C GLY A 62 14.24 1.24 -3.25
N THR A 63 15.03 0.34 -2.67
CA THR A 63 15.21 -1.00 -3.22
C THR A 63 13.92 -1.81 -3.11
N VAL A 64 13.59 -2.53 -4.17
CA VAL A 64 12.42 -3.41 -4.27
C VAL A 64 12.90 -4.84 -4.50
N GLY A 65 12.30 -5.79 -3.80
CA GLY A 65 12.51 -7.22 -4.04
C GLY A 65 11.79 -7.69 -5.30
N THR A 66 11.07 -8.79 -5.21
CA THR A 66 10.25 -9.32 -6.32
C THR A 66 8.75 -9.04 -6.15
N ALA A 67 8.39 -7.98 -5.42
CA ALA A 67 7.03 -7.48 -5.33
C ALA A 67 6.52 -7.06 -6.72
N GLY A 68 5.21 -7.08 -6.91
CA GLY A 68 4.61 -6.68 -8.18
C GLY A 68 4.71 -5.18 -8.40
N ILE A 69 4.12 -4.40 -7.52
CA ILE A 69 4.09 -2.93 -7.58
C ILE A 69 4.47 -2.41 -6.19
N ALA A 70 5.30 -1.37 -6.16
CA ALA A 70 5.60 -0.60 -4.96
C ALA A 70 5.39 0.89 -5.24
N GLU A 71 4.60 1.56 -4.39
CA GLU A 71 4.25 2.96 -4.57
C GLU A 71 4.43 3.75 -3.28
N ILE A 72 4.81 5.01 -3.41
CA ILE A 72 4.88 5.98 -2.33
C ILE A 72 4.24 7.30 -2.78
N SER A 73 3.40 7.88 -1.95
CA SER A 73 2.80 9.17 -2.22
C SER A 73 2.82 10.05 -0.97
N SER A 74 3.21 11.31 -1.12
CA SER A 74 3.16 12.29 -0.04
C SER A 74 1.71 12.70 0.24
N ILE A 75 1.35 12.70 1.52
CA ILE A 75 0.05 13.19 2.01
C ILE A 75 0.17 14.44 2.88
N GLY A 76 1.38 15.04 2.89
CA GLY A 76 1.67 16.25 3.66
C GLY A 76 2.23 15.99 5.06
N ASN A 77 2.78 17.04 5.68
CA ASN A 77 3.30 17.02 7.06
C ASN A 77 4.34 15.91 7.33
N GLY A 78 5.10 15.48 6.31
CA GLY A 78 6.11 14.43 6.40
C GLY A 78 5.53 13.01 6.47
N TRP A 79 4.23 12.83 6.22
CA TRP A 79 3.60 11.55 6.07
C TRP A 79 3.58 11.10 4.61
N TYR A 80 3.80 9.81 4.43
CA TYR A 80 3.74 9.13 3.13
C TYR A 80 2.81 7.93 3.23
N ARG A 81 1.96 7.73 2.23
CA ARG A 81 1.28 6.47 2.02
C ARG A 81 2.17 5.60 1.14
N CYS A 82 2.51 4.40 1.65
CA CYS A 82 3.34 3.42 0.97
C CYS A 82 2.52 2.16 0.73
N SER A 83 2.73 1.50 -0.41
CA SER A 83 2.05 0.24 -0.71
C SER A 83 2.94 -0.75 -1.46
N VAL A 84 2.68 -2.03 -1.25
CA VAL A 84 3.29 -3.16 -1.95
C VAL A 84 2.20 -4.11 -2.38
N SER A 85 2.20 -4.54 -3.65
CA SER A 85 1.32 -5.59 -4.15
C SER A 85 2.10 -6.85 -4.52
N ALA A 86 1.50 -8.01 -4.28
CA ALA A 86 2.05 -9.29 -4.67
C ALA A 86 0.94 -10.32 -4.93
N GLN A 87 1.16 -11.19 -5.92
CA GLN A 87 0.29 -12.33 -6.14
C GLN A 87 0.64 -13.48 -5.20
N ALA A 88 -0.36 -14.06 -4.57
CA ALA A 88 -0.20 -15.23 -3.73
C ALA A 88 0.07 -16.49 -4.57
N THR A 89 1.07 -17.26 -4.19
CA THR A 89 1.49 -18.50 -4.86
C THR A 89 0.87 -19.76 -4.27
N SER A 90 0.34 -19.66 -3.05
CA SER A 90 -0.34 -20.77 -2.36
C SER A 90 -1.45 -20.26 -1.45
N THR A 91 -2.40 -21.14 -1.12
CA THR A 91 -3.44 -20.88 -0.11
C THR A 91 -2.92 -21.23 1.28
N GLY A 92 -3.22 -20.39 2.27
CA GLY A 92 -2.80 -20.63 3.66
C GLY A 92 -2.72 -19.34 4.48
N THR A 93 -1.84 -19.34 5.47
CA THR A 93 -1.56 -18.15 6.28
C THR A 93 -0.43 -17.33 5.67
N GLY A 94 -0.74 -16.08 5.31
CA GLY A 94 0.23 -15.06 4.94
C GLY A 94 0.52 -14.12 6.10
N TYR A 95 1.59 -13.34 5.99
CA TYR A 95 1.96 -12.33 6.97
C TYR A 95 2.28 -11.03 6.26
N LEU A 96 1.77 -9.94 6.84
CA LEU A 96 2.20 -8.58 6.55
C LEU A 96 3.20 -8.17 7.62
N ASN A 97 4.39 -7.80 7.18
CA ASN A 97 5.43 -7.24 8.04
C ASN A 97 5.67 -5.78 7.68
N LEU A 98 5.77 -4.94 8.71
CA LEU A 98 6.19 -3.55 8.62
C LEU A 98 7.46 -3.40 9.44
N TYR A 99 8.58 -3.05 8.77
CA TYR A 99 9.89 -2.93 9.41
C TYR A 99 10.37 -1.49 9.44
N ILE A 100 11.27 -1.21 10.39
CA ILE A 100 12.14 -0.06 10.35
C ILE A 100 13.36 -0.43 9.48
N ALA A 101 13.73 0.45 8.54
CA ALA A 101 14.98 0.35 7.80
C ALA A 101 15.83 1.60 8.04
N ARG A 102 17.16 1.42 8.09
CA ARG A 102 18.10 2.53 8.33
C ARG A 102 18.23 3.45 7.11
N ASN A 103 18.11 2.88 5.92
CA ASN A 103 18.23 3.60 4.67
C ASN A 103 17.44 2.89 3.53
N SER A 104 17.37 3.52 2.37
CA SER A 104 16.59 3.05 1.22
C SER A 104 17.20 1.89 0.43
N THR A 105 18.39 1.39 0.81
CA THR A 105 19.08 0.29 0.12
C THR A 105 19.37 -0.93 1.02
N ASP A 106 19.27 -0.78 2.33
CA ASP A 106 19.55 -1.83 3.30
C ASP A 106 18.33 -2.73 3.51
N SER A 107 18.28 -3.84 2.78
CA SER A 107 17.21 -4.84 2.87
C SER A 107 17.39 -5.83 4.04
N SER A 108 18.51 -5.77 4.78
CA SER A 108 18.76 -6.72 5.87
C SER A 108 17.83 -6.51 7.05
N ALA A 109 17.37 -5.28 7.25
CA ALA A 109 16.48 -4.83 8.34
C ALA A 109 16.95 -5.25 9.75
N SER A 110 18.07 -5.99 9.88
CA SER A 110 18.61 -6.48 11.14
C SER A 110 19.81 -5.65 11.56
N TYR A 111 19.71 -4.99 12.71
CA TYR A 111 20.77 -4.14 13.28
C TYR A 111 20.56 -3.94 14.79
N ALA A 112 21.58 -3.44 15.48
CA ALA A 112 21.43 -2.99 16.87
C ALA A 112 20.82 -1.58 16.86
N GLY A 113 19.65 -1.44 17.45
CA GLY A 113 18.97 -0.15 17.57
C GLY A 113 19.49 0.69 18.73
N ASP A 114 19.03 1.92 18.82
CA ASP A 114 19.41 2.87 19.90
C ASP A 114 18.40 2.95 21.04
N GLY A 115 17.22 2.31 20.89
CA GLY A 115 16.14 2.26 21.86
C GLY A 115 15.21 3.47 21.88
N TYR A 116 15.37 4.45 20.97
CA TYR A 116 14.54 5.66 20.89
C TYR A 116 14.20 6.10 19.45
N SER A 117 15.03 5.80 18.47
CA SER A 117 14.72 6.07 17.06
C SER A 117 13.65 5.11 16.53
N GLY A 118 12.96 5.51 15.48
CA GLY A 118 11.91 4.69 14.89
C GLY A 118 11.17 5.37 13.77
N ILE A 119 9.97 4.90 13.50
CA ILE A 119 9.02 5.47 12.53
C ILE A 119 7.62 5.54 13.14
N TYR A 120 6.86 6.55 12.75
CA TYR A 120 5.42 6.58 13.01
C TYR A 120 4.70 5.75 11.95
N ILE A 121 3.73 4.94 12.38
CA ILE A 121 2.90 4.08 11.51
C ILE A 121 1.45 4.34 11.83
N TRP A 122 0.62 4.47 10.80
CA TRP A 122 -0.82 4.60 10.91
C TRP A 122 -1.52 3.92 9.74
N GLY A 123 -2.78 3.50 9.92
CA GLY A 123 -3.68 3.08 8.85
C GLY A 123 -3.14 1.92 8.01
N ALA A 124 -2.51 0.92 8.66
CA ALA A 124 -2.14 -0.31 7.95
C ALA A 124 -3.39 -0.99 7.40
N GLN A 125 -3.36 -1.36 6.11
CA GLN A 125 -4.46 -1.96 5.39
C GLN A 125 -3.95 -3.06 4.49
N LEU A 126 -4.70 -4.16 4.42
CA LEU A 126 -4.49 -5.25 3.47
C LEU A 126 -5.75 -5.45 2.65
N GLU A 127 -5.62 -5.47 1.34
CA GLU A 127 -6.70 -5.61 0.38
C GLU A 127 -6.50 -6.88 -0.45
N ALA A 128 -7.51 -7.73 -0.49
CA ALA A 128 -7.52 -8.92 -1.33
C ALA A 128 -8.11 -8.60 -2.70
N ASN A 129 -7.60 -9.26 -3.74
CA ASN A 129 -8.00 -9.09 -5.14
C ASN A 129 -7.88 -7.64 -5.62
N SER A 130 -6.83 -6.98 -5.19
CA SER A 130 -6.48 -5.61 -5.57
C SER A 130 -5.02 -5.52 -5.95
N ALA A 131 -4.73 -4.80 -7.03
CA ALA A 131 -3.37 -4.55 -7.49
C ALA A 131 -2.84 -3.17 -7.03
N SER A 132 -3.67 -2.37 -6.36
CA SER A 132 -3.31 -1.08 -5.76
C SER A 132 -4.05 -0.84 -4.45
N ALA A 133 -3.51 0.09 -3.67
CA ALA A 133 -4.16 0.52 -2.45
C ALA A 133 -5.33 1.45 -2.74
N SER A 134 -6.56 1.05 -2.35
CA SER A 134 -7.74 1.92 -2.35
C SER A 134 -7.69 2.93 -1.19
N SER A 135 -8.67 3.82 -1.07
CA SER A 135 -8.75 4.71 0.10
C SER A 135 -8.85 3.90 1.40
N TYR A 136 -8.28 4.45 2.47
CA TYR A 136 -8.28 3.78 3.77
C TYR A 136 -9.70 3.49 4.27
N VAL A 137 -9.92 2.24 4.66
CA VAL A 137 -11.15 1.75 5.28
C VAL A 137 -10.84 1.29 6.71
N ALA A 138 -11.35 2.02 7.69
CA ALA A 138 -11.18 1.63 9.08
C ALA A 138 -11.93 0.33 9.37
N THR A 139 -11.27 -0.63 10.04
CA THR A 139 -11.84 -1.89 10.47
C THR A 139 -11.70 -2.05 11.98
N THR A 140 -12.70 -2.68 12.62
CA THR A 140 -12.69 -2.98 14.07
C THR A 140 -12.97 -4.45 14.26
N GLY A 141 -11.93 -5.29 14.18
CA GLY A 141 -12.01 -6.72 14.48
C GLY A 141 -12.63 -7.61 13.41
N ALA A 142 -13.11 -7.06 12.29
CA ALA A 142 -13.65 -7.81 11.15
C ALA A 142 -13.21 -7.15 9.82
N THR A 143 -13.20 -7.94 8.75
CA THR A 143 -13.00 -7.42 7.40
C THR A 143 -14.17 -6.53 6.98
N ALA A 144 -13.87 -5.43 6.27
CA ALA A 144 -14.89 -4.59 5.64
C ALA A 144 -14.81 -4.72 4.12
N SER A 145 -15.94 -4.63 3.45
CA SER A 145 -16.01 -4.48 2.00
C SER A 145 -16.45 -3.06 1.66
N ARG A 146 -15.84 -2.50 0.61
CA ARG A 146 -16.26 -1.23 0.03
C ARG A 146 -17.01 -1.51 -1.27
N GLY A 147 -18.18 -0.90 -1.41
CA GLY A 147 -18.89 -0.89 -2.69
C GLY A 147 -18.13 -0.11 -3.76
N TYR A 148 -18.42 -0.38 -5.03
CA TYR A 148 -17.87 0.42 -6.13
C TYR A 148 -18.32 1.87 -6.03
N ASP A 149 -17.41 2.80 -6.31
CA ASP A 149 -17.79 4.21 -6.47
C ASP A 149 -18.69 4.32 -7.71
N ASN A 150 -19.91 4.80 -7.51
CA ASN A 150 -20.89 5.00 -8.58
C ASN A 150 -21.26 6.49 -8.62
N ALA A 151 -20.68 7.21 -9.55
CA ALA A 151 -21.01 8.61 -9.80
C ALA A 151 -22.05 8.69 -10.92
N VAL A 152 -23.30 9.00 -10.56
CA VAL A 152 -24.41 9.19 -11.51
C VAL A 152 -25.00 10.57 -11.36
N MET A 153 -25.32 11.16 -12.49
CA MET A 153 -26.12 12.37 -12.57
C MET A 153 -27.43 12.03 -13.28
N THR A 154 -28.57 12.17 -12.60
CA THR A 154 -29.89 11.76 -13.10
C THR A 154 -30.97 12.81 -12.79
N GLY A 155 -32.15 12.63 -13.38
CA GLY A 155 -33.29 13.51 -13.15
C GLY A 155 -33.06 14.94 -13.64
N SER A 156 -33.62 15.92 -12.95
CA SER A 156 -33.54 17.34 -13.32
C SER A 156 -32.09 17.87 -13.30
N ASN A 157 -31.22 17.32 -12.47
CA ASN A 157 -29.81 17.69 -12.42
C ASN A 157 -29.05 17.34 -13.70
N PHE A 158 -29.55 16.38 -14.46
CA PHE A 158 -29.02 16.01 -15.78
C PHE A 158 -29.83 16.69 -16.90
N SER A 159 -31.20 16.54 -16.89
CA SER A 159 -32.06 16.98 -17.99
C SER A 159 -32.14 18.50 -18.15
N SER A 160 -31.76 19.27 -17.12
CA SER A 160 -31.84 20.75 -17.18
C SER A 160 -30.76 21.38 -18.09
N TRP A 161 -29.66 20.69 -18.34
CA TRP A 161 -28.56 21.19 -19.17
C TRP A 161 -28.20 20.25 -20.34
N TYR A 162 -28.62 18.99 -20.28
CA TYR A 162 -28.31 18.01 -21.32
C TYR A 162 -29.15 18.24 -22.57
N ASN A 163 -28.49 18.39 -23.70
CA ASN A 163 -29.12 18.38 -25.01
C ASN A 163 -28.63 17.15 -25.79
N GLN A 164 -29.57 16.32 -26.27
CA GLN A 164 -29.27 15.10 -26.98
C GLN A 164 -28.67 15.34 -28.37
N GLU A 165 -28.99 16.48 -28.97
CA GLU A 165 -28.56 16.81 -30.34
C GLU A 165 -27.27 17.62 -30.39
N GLU A 166 -26.86 18.23 -29.27
CA GLU A 166 -25.67 19.08 -29.19
C GLU A 166 -24.97 18.88 -27.85
N GLY A 167 -23.69 18.61 -27.87
CA GLY A 167 -22.90 18.53 -26.65
C GLY A 167 -21.45 18.12 -26.90
N SER A 168 -20.60 18.50 -25.96
CA SER A 168 -19.24 17.96 -25.86
C SER A 168 -18.99 17.49 -24.44
N THR A 169 -18.33 16.34 -24.30
CA THR A 169 -17.92 15.81 -23.00
C THR A 169 -16.40 15.89 -22.91
N CYS A 170 -15.90 16.56 -21.87
CA CYS A 170 -14.49 16.56 -21.53
C CYS A 170 -14.32 15.87 -20.19
N VAL A 171 -13.48 14.83 -20.13
CA VAL A 171 -13.15 14.13 -18.90
C VAL A 171 -11.67 14.21 -18.67
N GLU A 172 -11.27 14.78 -17.54
CA GLU A 172 -9.90 14.75 -17.06
C GLU A 172 -9.85 13.84 -15.83
N PHE A 173 -9.02 12.80 -15.88
CA PHE A 173 -8.84 11.90 -14.75
C PHE A 173 -7.38 11.53 -14.56
N LYS A 174 -6.98 11.31 -13.32
CA LYS A 174 -5.68 10.78 -12.95
C LYS A 174 -5.87 9.35 -12.47
N MET A 175 -5.25 8.42 -13.16
CA MET A 175 -5.19 7.03 -12.71
C MET A 175 -3.99 6.87 -11.77
N SER A 176 -4.22 6.26 -10.63
CA SER A 176 -3.15 5.87 -9.70
C SER A 176 -2.40 4.61 -10.16
N GLN A 177 -2.90 3.95 -11.22
CA GLN A 177 -2.27 2.76 -11.82
C GLN A 177 -2.25 2.84 -13.34
N PRO A 178 -1.25 2.21 -14.00
CA PRO A 178 -1.32 1.97 -15.43
C PRO A 178 -2.52 1.06 -15.74
N PRO A 179 -3.18 1.23 -16.90
CA PRO A 179 -4.29 0.37 -17.29
C PRO A 179 -3.84 -1.10 -17.33
N LEU A 180 -4.64 -2.00 -16.79
CA LEU A 180 -4.43 -3.43 -16.96
C LEU A 180 -4.43 -3.71 -18.48
N THR A 181 -3.31 -4.20 -19.00
CA THR A 181 -3.21 -4.59 -20.42
C THR A 181 -4.20 -5.71 -20.67
N GLY A 182 -5.26 -5.47 -21.46
CA GLY A 182 -6.14 -6.53 -21.91
C GLY A 182 -7.63 -6.22 -22.09
N TYR A 183 -8.12 -5.04 -21.79
CA TYR A 183 -9.54 -4.69 -22.01
C TYR A 183 -9.67 -3.37 -22.75
N TYR A 184 -9.61 -3.47 -24.08
CA TYR A 184 -10.12 -2.45 -25.00
C TYR A 184 -11.14 -3.14 -25.91
N ASN A 185 -12.40 -2.95 -25.63
CA ASN A 185 -13.50 -3.00 -26.59
C ASN A 185 -14.52 -1.94 -26.23
#